data_7ce39cc2a74cce708ed0eb75d2252116
#
_entry.id   7ce39cc2a74cce708ed0eb75d2252116
#
_cell.length_a   1.000
_cell.length_b   1.000
_cell.length_c   1.000
_cell.angle_alpha   90.00
_cell.angle_beta   90.00
_cell.angle_gamma   90.00
#
_symmetry.space_group_name_H-M   'P 1'
#
loop_
_entity.id
_entity.type
_entity.pdbx_description
1 polymer ?
#
loop_
_entity_poly.entity_id
_entity_poly.type
_entity_poly.pdbx_seq_one_letter_code
_entity_poly.pdbx_strand_id
1 'polypeptide(L)'
;NLSSIQFEQDLKKNELKKELFKYISGGIKSPLFLTNKTFNEQQKKIEIDYLDLKSVYIDQNEISLKDLANHINQNEEKFFIEKIDISLIKLTPNELTGENEFTENFFSKIDEIEDLLLSNTNIEEISKKFNLKIRTVKKYHPGEKNEQLLDEIYKERNTQIIELLDKTDYFLLYEISNLEKVLPSLDNKEFQKKVRNDFFENNKYKVHTDLMKKIQKREFTNEDFLKLSKDAIKGLKINSIDDTKKFTRDSVILLYSLGINNFSLVSDENNNVYLVKIKNVYNDNLDRNNKEIQKFAEQTNSMLRDNLYNSYDFLLNEKYDIDINENTLDRMKNYFK
;
A
#
# COMPACT_ATOMS: atom_id res chain seq x y z
N ASN A 1 31.08 -27.34 -0.49
CA ASN A 1 31.64 -28.46 -1.24
C ASN A 1 30.80 -29.70 -0.91
N LEU A 2 29.93 -30.08 -1.82
CA LEU A 2 29.19 -31.35 -1.77
C LEU A 2 30.19 -32.49 -1.95
N SER A 3 30.13 -33.55 -1.14
CA SER A 3 30.92 -34.72 -1.35
C SER A 3 30.45 -35.43 -2.64
N SER A 4 31.36 -36.16 -3.33
CA SER A 4 31.00 -36.93 -4.53
C SER A 4 29.82 -37.86 -4.30
N ILE A 5 29.71 -38.47 -3.12
CA ILE A 5 28.63 -39.36 -2.72
C ILE A 5 27.30 -38.60 -2.61
N GLN A 6 27.28 -37.37 -2.04
CA GLN A 6 26.08 -36.54 -1.96
C GLN A 6 25.62 -36.10 -3.35
N PHE A 7 26.55 -35.72 -4.20
CA PHE A 7 26.23 -35.35 -5.59
C PHE A 7 25.58 -36.52 -6.35
N GLU A 8 26.12 -37.74 -6.26
CA GLU A 8 25.55 -38.94 -6.90
C GLU A 8 24.15 -39.25 -6.33
N GLN A 9 23.93 -39.12 -5.03
CA GLN A 9 22.62 -39.32 -4.40
C GLN A 9 21.61 -38.30 -4.87
N ASP A 10 21.99 -37.03 -4.97
CA ASP A 10 21.11 -35.95 -5.44
C ASP A 10 20.80 -36.12 -6.94
N LEU A 11 21.77 -36.52 -7.74
CA LEU A 11 21.57 -36.84 -9.16
C LEU A 11 20.55 -37.98 -9.31
N LYS A 12 20.75 -39.09 -8.56
CA LYS A 12 19.83 -40.23 -8.55
C LYS A 12 18.41 -39.84 -8.13
N LYS A 13 18.26 -39.03 -7.06
CA LYS A 13 16.94 -38.52 -6.63
C LYS A 13 16.27 -37.66 -7.70
N ASN A 14 17.03 -36.79 -8.37
CA ASN A 14 16.50 -35.94 -9.42
C ASN A 14 16.06 -36.75 -10.66
N GLU A 15 16.83 -37.75 -11.05
CA GLU A 15 16.42 -38.66 -12.16
C GLU A 15 15.20 -39.51 -11.80
N LEU A 16 15.11 -40.02 -10.57
CA LEU A 16 13.92 -40.74 -10.11
C LEU A 16 12.68 -39.86 -10.11
N LYS A 17 12.81 -38.58 -9.68
CA LYS A 17 11.71 -37.60 -9.77
C LYS A 17 11.28 -37.39 -11.23
N LYS A 18 12.21 -37.18 -12.14
CA LYS A 18 11.90 -36.98 -13.57
C LYS A 18 11.17 -38.21 -14.14
N GLU A 19 11.65 -39.42 -13.85
CA GLU A 19 10.97 -40.63 -14.30
C GLU A 19 9.58 -40.81 -13.69
N LEU A 20 9.40 -40.48 -12.41
CA LEU A 20 8.08 -40.48 -11.77
C LEU A 20 7.13 -39.50 -12.47
N PHE A 21 7.57 -38.25 -12.72
CA PHE A 21 6.75 -37.26 -13.42
C PHE A 21 6.44 -37.68 -14.87
N LYS A 22 7.41 -38.29 -15.58
CA LYS A 22 7.13 -38.89 -16.90
C LYS A 22 6.08 -39.98 -16.80
N TYR A 23 6.16 -40.85 -15.80
CA TYR A 23 5.19 -41.93 -15.61
C TYR A 23 3.80 -41.40 -15.31
N ILE A 24 3.68 -40.41 -14.44
CA ILE A 24 2.40 -39.79 -14.07
C ILE A 24 1.78 -39.04 -15.26
N SER A 25 2.59 -38.31 -16.03
CA SER A 25 2.12 -37.47 -17.14
C SER A 25 2.35 -38.08 -18.54
N GLY A 26 2.86 -39.32 -18.60
CA GLY A 26 3.21 -39.98 -19.87
C GLY A 26 2.02 -40.17 -20.77
N GLY A 27 2.12 -39.65 -22.00
CA GLY A 27 1.10 -39.85 -23.02
C GLY A 27 -0.05 -38.87 -23.03
N ILE A 28 -0.06 -37.84 -22.15
CA ILE A 28 -1.07 -36.79 -22.19
C ILE A 28 -0.97 -36.00 -23.49
N LYS A 29 -2.02 -36.09 -24.29
CA LYS A 29 -2.24 -35.28 -25.48
C LYS A 29 -3.58 -34.55 -25.34
N SER A 30 -3.56 -33.23 -25.50
CA SER A 30 -4.78 -32.46 -25.44
C SER A 30 -5.69 -32.82 -26.63
N PRO A 31 -6.96 -33.09 -26.37
CA PRO A 31 -7.95 -33.18 -27.46
C PRO A 31 -8.05 -31.83 -28.19
N LEU A 32 -8.39 -31.86 -29.46
CA LEU A 32 -8.49 -30.66 -30.32
C LEU A 32 -9.43 -29.60 -29.73
N PHE A 33 -10.52 -30.05 -29.11
CA PHE A 33 -11.47 -29.13 -28.52
C PHE A 33 -10.88 -28.31 -27.34
N LEU A 34 -9.99 -28.91 -26.51
CA LEU A 34 -9.29 -28.20 -25.44
C LEU A 34 -8.23 -27.25 -26.01
N THR A 35 -7.51 -27.67 -27.05
CA THR A 35 -6.58 -26.79 -27.78
C THR A 35 -7.31 -25.57 -28.34
N ASN A 36 -8.47 -25.77 -28.97
CA ASN A 36 -9.32 -24.69 -29.47
C ASN A 36 -9.84 -23.79 -28.34
N LYS A 37 -10.19 -24.38 -27.21
CA LYS A 37 -10.61 -23.60 -26.03
C LYS A 37 -9.48 -22.70 -25.54
N THR A 38 -8.27 -23.22 -25.37
CA THR A 38 -7.08 -22.45 -24.96
C THR A 38 -6.77 -21.32 -25.96
N PHE A 39 -6.84 -21.63 -27.26
CA PHE A 39 -6.70 -20.62 -28.31
C PHE A 39 -7.74 -19.51 -28.19
N ASN A 40 -9.03 -19.87 -28.11
CA ASN A 40 -10.10 -18.91 -28.02
C ASN A 40 -10.03 -18.06 -26.73
N GLU A 41 -9.60 -18.64 -25.63
CA GLU A 41 -9.43 -17.89 -24.37
C GLU A 41 -8.33 -16.81 -24.47
N GLN A 42 -7.28 -17.06 -25.27
CA GLN A 42 -6.14 -16.14 -25.39
C GLN A 42 -6.24 -15.21 -26.61
N GLN A 43 -6.80 -15.67 -27.72
CA GLN A 43 -6.81 -14.97 -29.01
C GLN A 43 -8.19 -14.44 -29.41
N LYS A 44 -9.23 -14.72 -28.61
CA LYS A 44 -10.53 -14.10 -28.87
C LYS A 44 -10.39 -12.58 -28.86
N LYS A 45 -11.11 -11.92 -29.73
CA LYS A 45 -11.18 -10.46 -29.77
C LYS A 45 -12.44 -10.03 -29.05
N ILE A 46 -12.32 -9.03 -28.21
CA ILE A 46 -13.46 -8.46 -27.51
C ILE A 46 -13.67 -7.00 -27.92
N GLU A 47 -14.92 -6.63 -28.13
CA GLU A 47 -15.34 -5.25 -28.33
C GLU A 47 -16.02 -4.78 -27.06
N ILE A 48 -15.58 -3.65 -26.56
CA ILE A 48 -16.06 -3.08 -25.32
C ILE A 48 -16.55 -1.65 -25.52
N ASP A 49 -17.51 -1.25 -24.72
CA ASP A 49 -17.86 0.14 -24.46
C ASP A 49 -17.34 0.50 -23.08
N TYR A 50 -16.65 1.64 -22.94
CA TYR A 50 -16.09 2.06 -21.65
C TYR A 50 -16.33 3.53 -21.35
N LEU A 51 -16.44 3.83 -20.06
CA LEU A 51 -16.60 5.15 -19.49
C LEU A 51 -15.44 5.43 -18.53
N ASP A 52 -14.76 6.57 -18.68
CA ASP A 52 -13.80 7.06 -17.71
C ASP A 52 -14.56 7.60 -16.48
N LEU A 53 -14.35 7.00 -15.32
CA LEU A 53 -15.07 7.40 -14.10
C LEU A 53 -14.67 8.78 -13.58
N LYS A 54 -13.62 9.41 -14.13
CA LYS A 54 -13.32 10.82 -13.84
C LYS A 54 -14.49 11.74 -14.17
N SER A 55 -15.29 11.41 -15.17
CA SER A 55 -16.49 12.17 -15.55
C SER A 55 -17.67 12.00 -14.59
N VAL A 56 -17.59 11.01 -13.70
CA VAL A 56 -18.64 10.67 -12.72
C VAL A 56 -18.34 11.23 -11.34
N TYR A 57 -17.06 11.47 -11.04
CA TYR A 57 -16.66 12.00 -9.74
C TYR A 57 -17.14 13.44 -9.57
N ILE A 58 -17.40 13.82 -8.32
CA ILE A 58 -17.69 15.20 -7.97
C ILE A 58 -16.52 16.11 -8.36
N ASP A 59 -16.79 17.27 -8.93
CA ASP A 59 -15.72 18.27 -9.14
C ASP A 59 -15.26 18.82 -7.80
N GLN A 60 -13.93 18.79 -7.57
CA GLN A 60 -13.34 19.35 -6.34
C GLN A 60 -13.70 20.82 -6.12
N ASN A 61 -13.94 21.58 -7.20
CA ASN A 61 -14.31 22.98 -7.13
C ASN A 61 -15.77 23.18 -6.68
N GLU A 62 -16.63 22.19 -6.88
CA GLU A 62 -18.04 22.22 -6.48
C GLU A 62 -18.28 21.81 -5.03
N ILE A 63 -17.24 21.27 -4.34
CA ILE A 63 -17.36 20.86 -2.93
C ILE A 63 -17.51 22.10 -2.06
N SER A 64 -18.67 22.27 -1.42
CA SER A 64 -18.97 23.41 -0.58
C SER A 64 -18.28 23.32 0.79
N LEU A 65 -18.12 24.46 1.47
CA LEU A 65 -17.63 24.49 2.86
C LEU A 65 -18.52 23.70 3.81
N LYS A 66 -19.82 23.67 3.54
CA LYS A 66 -20.79 22.87 4.31
C LYS A 66 -20.53 21.36 4.19
N ASP A 67 -20.19 20.90 2.98
CA ASP A 67 -19.84 19.49 2.76
C ASP A 67 -18.56 19.12 3.49
N LEU A 68 -17.56 20.01 3.46
CA LEU A 68 -16.32 19.82 4.20
C LEU A 68 -16.56 19.79 5.72
N ALA A 69 -17.38 20.69 6.25
CA ALA A 69 -17.73 20.68 7.67
C ALA A 69 -18.46 19.40 8.09
N ASN A 70 -19.42 18.94 7.29
CA ASN A 70 -20.11 17.68 7.53
C ASN A 70 -19.14 16.47 7.48
N HIS A 71 -18.20 16.50 6.55
CA HIS A 71 -17.20 15.44 6.42
C HIS A 71 -16.27 15.38 7.62
N ILE A 72 -15.83 16.54 8.12
CA ILE A 72 -15.04 16.64 9.34
C ILE A 72 -15.83 16.06 10.52
N ASN A 73 -17.08 16.49 10.74
CA ASN A 73 -17.91 16.02 11.84
C ASN A 73 -18.13 14.50 11.84
N GLN A 74 -18.13 13.87 10.65
CA GLN A 74 -18.24 12.41 10.52
C GLN A 74 -16.92 11.66 10.73
N ASN A 75 -15.78 12.37 10.70
CA ASN A 75 -14.45 11.80 10.71
C ASN A 75 -13.48 12.61 11.58
N GLU A 76 -13.96 13.20 12.69
CA GLU A 76 -13.18 14.13 13.51
C GLU A 76 -11.82 13.60 13.92
N GLU A 77 -11.75 12.34 14.36
CA GLU A 77 -10.52 11.72 14.83
C GLU A 77 -9.39 11.75 13.78
N LYS A 78 -9.74 11.72 12.50
CA LYS A 78 -8.79 11.77 11.38
C LYS A 78 -8.18 13.16 11.18
N PHE A 79 -8.88 14.19 11.61
CA PHE A 79 -8.54 15.59 11.35
C PHE A 79 -7.96 16.32 12.53
N PHE A 80 -7.98 15.74 13.73
CA PHE A 80 -7.27 16.32 14.87
C PHE A 80 -5.78 16.43 14.58
N ILE A 81 -5.21 17.53 15.01
CA ILE A 81 -3.77 17.73 15.12
C ILE A 81 -3.40 17.81 16.59
N GLU A 82 -2.23 17.34 16.93
CA GLU A 82 -1.69 17.46 18.28
C GLU A 82 -0.86 18.72 18.36
N LYS A 83 -1.10 19.53 19.39
CA LYS A 83 -0.31 20.72 19.73
C LYS A 83 0.30 20.54 21.10
N ILE A 84 1.55 20.98 21.25
CA ILE A 84 2.28 20.85 22.50
C ILE A 84 2.73 22.21 23.02
N ASP A 85 2.83 22.34 24.33
CA ASP A 85 3.52 23.44 24.98
C ASP A 85 4.93 22.96 25.36
N ILE A 86 5.94 23.72 24.95
CA ILE A 86 7.35 23.38 25.15
C ILE A 86 7.99 24.51 25.98
N SER A 87 8.64 24.14 27.06
CA SER A 87 9.56 25.01 27.79
C SER A 87 10.99 24.52 27.53
N LEU A 88 11.90 25.40 27.16
CA LEU A 88 13.26 25.04 26.83
C LEU A 88 14.27 26.04 27.41
N ILE A 89 15.42 25.52 27.82
CA ILE A 89 16.58 26.29 28.31
C ILE A 89 17.79 25.83 27.52
N LYS A 90 18.50 26.78 26.91
CA LYS A 90 19.77 26.52 26.28
C LYS A 90 20.87 26.72 27.34
N LEU A 91 21.66 25.69 27.59
CA LEU A 91 22.74 25.70 28.58
C LEU A 91 24.06 25.84 27.83
N THR A 92 24.58 27.05 27.83
CA THR A 92 25.94 27.35 27.34
C THR A 92 26.89 27.61 28.49
N PRO A 93 28.21 27.47 28.32
CA PRO A 93 29.18 27.81 29.37
C PRO A 93 28.97 29.22 29.94
N ASN A 94 28.71 30.19 29.07
CA ASN A 94 28.49 31.58 29.51
C ASN A 94 27.24 31.73 30.37
N GLU A 95 26.13 31.08 29.98
CA GLU A 95 24.85 31.21 30.75
C GLU A 95 24.87 30.46 32.07
N LEU A 96 25.61 29.34 32.14
CA LEU A 96 25.63 28.48 33.34
C LEU A 96 26.76 28.84 34.32
N THR A 97 27.96 29.22 33.82
CA THR A 97 29.13 29.51 34.65
C THR A 97 29.71 30.90 34.45
N GLY A 98 29.29 31.66 33.43
CA GLY A 98 29.92 32.94 33.08
C GLY A 98 31.23 32.79 32.31
N GLU A 99 31.64 31.57 31.94
CA GLU A 99 32.86 31.25 31.22
C GLU A 99 32.56 31.08 29.72
N ASN A 100 33.57 31.20 28.84
CA ASN A 100 33.36 31.04 27.40
C ASN A 100 33.64 29.63 26.89
N GLU A 101 34.25 28.78 27.70
CA GLU A 101 34.69 27.43 27.33
C GLU A 101 34.01 26.36 28.20
N PHE A 102 33.94 25.16 27.68
CA PHE A 102 33.46 23.98 28.42
C PHE A 102 34.52 23.53 29.41
N THR A 103 34.35 23.94 30.68
CA THR A 103 35.27 23.66 31.78
C THR A 103 34.71 22.55 32.67
N GLU A 104 35.55 22.02 33.56
CA GLU A 104 35.16 21.05 34.58
C GLU A 104 34.00 21.59 35.45
N ASN A 105 34.03 22.90 35.76
CA ASN A 105 32.96 23.58 36.48
C ASN A 105 31.63 23.58 35.73
N PHE A 106 31.67 23.73 34.40
CA PHE A 106 30.49 23.63 33.57
C PHE A 106 29.87 22.24 33.65
N PHE A 107 30.66 21.18 33.42
CA PHE A 107 30.20 19.81 33.48
C PHE A 107 29.68 19.41 34.85
N SER A 108 30.33 19.85 35.94
CA SER A 108 29.85 19.62 37.30
C SER A 108 28.44 20.22 37.54
N LYS A 109 28.14 21.36 36.90
CA LYS A 109 26.77 21.93 36.96
C LYS A 109 25.78 21.19 36.08
N ILE A 110 26.20 20.63 34.95
CA ILE A 110 25.37 19.74 34.13
C ILE A 110 25.01 18.48 34.92
N ASP A 111 25.99 17.85 35.59
CA ASP A 111 25.77 16.68 36.46
C ASP A 111 24.75 17.03 37.59
N GLU A 112 24.88 18.23 38.20
CA GLU A 112 23.92 18.69 39.22
C GLU A 112 22.48 18.86 38.63
N ILE A 113 22.37 19.30 37.39
CA ILE A 113 21.07 19.39 36.70
C ILE A 113 20.50 17.98 36.41
N GLU A 114 21.32 17.03 35.98
CA GLU A 114 20.91 15.64 35.78
C GLU A 114 20.42 14.99 37.09
N ASP A 115 21.12 15.23 38.22
CA ASP A 115 20.68 14.75 39.54
C ASP A 115 19.31 15.35 39.96
N LEU A 116 19.05 16.62 39.62
CA LEU A 116 17.75 17.24 39.84
C LEU A 116 16.67 16.63 38.98
N LEU A 117 16.96 16.32 37.71
CA LEU A 117 16.04 15.62 36.81
C LEU A 117 15.69 14.22 37.31
N LEU A 118 16.68 13.48 37.81
CA LEU A 118 16.46 12.17 38.45
C LEU A 118 15.57 12.28 39.69
N SER A 119 15.58 13.43 40.37
CA SER A 119 14.71 13.75 41.51
C SER A 119 13.33 14.30 41.11
N ASN A 120 12.96 14.25 39.82
CA ASN A 120 11.72 14.80 39.26
C ASN A 120 11.52 16.31 39.48
N THR A 121 12.60 17.08 39.55
CA THR A 121 12.54 18.55 39.65
C THR A 121 12.08 19.15 38.31
N ASN A 122 11.12 20.06 38.33
CA ASN A 122 10.60 20.68 37.10
C ASN A 122 11.55 21.76 36.54
N ILE A 123 11.37 22.12 35.26
CA ILE A 123 12.22 23.07 34.54
C ILE A 123 12.20 24.48 35.20
N GLU A 124 11.10 24.89 35.81
CA GLU A 124 10.99 26.18 36.47
C GLU A 124 11.85 26.25 37.73
N GLU A 125 11.90 25.21 38.53
CA GLU A 125 12.76 25.11 39.72
C GLU A 125 14.25 25.10 39.35
N ILE A 126 14.61 24.35 38.31
CA ILE A 126 15.98 24.34 37.78
C ILE A 126 16.36 25.74 37.28
N SER A 127 15.49 26.39 36.52
CA SER A 127 15.70 27.75 36.04
C SER A 127 15.95 28.74 37.18
N LYS A 128 15.18 28.68 38.25
CA LYS A 128 15.33 29.55 39.43
C LYS A 128 16.65 29.29 40.17
N LYS A 129 17.00 28.00 40.34
CA LYS A 129 18.23 27.60 41.06
C LYS A 129 19.48 28.09 40.35
N PHE A 130 19.54 27.99 39.02
CA PHE A 130 20.70 28.39 38.23
C PHE A 130 20.56 29.77 37.57
N ASN A 131 19.48 30.51 37.85
CA ASN A 131 19.20 31.81 37.26
C ASN A 131 19.18 31.82 35.72
N LEU A 132 18.58 30.79 35.13
CA LEU A 132 18.49 30.57 33.70
C LEU A 132 17.22 31.13 33.09
N LYS A 133 17.24 31.48 31.80
CA LYS A 133 16.05 31.99 31.09
C LYS A 133 15.31 30.87 30.38
N ILE A 134 14.03 30.71 30.71
CA ILE A 134 13.13 29.80 30.02
C ILE A 134 12.58 30.46 28.76
N ARG A 135 12.68 29.76 27.62
CA ARG A 135 11.92 30.09 26.42
C ARG A 135 10.70 29.16 26.35
N THR A 136 9.49 29.72 26.41
CA THR A 136 8.25 28.96 26.30
C THR A 136 7.64 29.13 24.89
N VAL A 137 7.29 28.03 24.25
CA VAL A 137 6.56 28.00 22.98
C VAL A 137 5.25 27.26 23.22
N LYS A 138 4.13 27.98 23.08
CA LYS A 138 2.79 27.43 23.33
C LYS A 138 2.15 26.95 22.03
N LYS A 139 1.39 25.86 22.13
CA LYS A 139 0.55 25.29 21.06
C LYS A 139 1.34 25.01 19.78
N TYR A 140 2.56 24.52 19.92
CA TYR A 140 3.42 24.23 18.79
C TYR A 140 2.93 23.01 18.01
N HIS A 141 2.96 23.14 16.67
CA HIS A 141 2.77 22.06 15.72
C HIS A 141 3.77 22.23 14.57
N PRO A 142 4.40 21.16 14.04
CA PRO A 142 5.34 21.23 12.93
C PRO A 142 4.76 21.94 11.70
N GLY A 143 5.58 22.78 11.06
CA GLY A 143 5.18 23.57 9.89
C GLY A 143 4.65 24.97 10.20
N GLU A 144 4.31 25.30 11.45
CA GLU A 144 3.91 26.66 11.83
C GLU A 144 5.10 27.62 11.96
N LYS A 145 6.26 27.10 12.32
CA LYS A 145 7.55 27.82 12.41
C LYS A 145 8.64 26.91 11.85
N ASN A 146 9.53 27.49 11.07
CA ASN A 146 10.67 26.75 10.48
C ASN A 146 11.80 26.59 11.54
N GLU A 147 11.55 25.90 12.63
CA GLU A 147 12.53 25.63 13.68
C GLU A 147 12.74 24.12 13.83
N GLN A 148 13.79 23.61 13.18
CA GLN A 148 14.12 22.17 13.15
C GLN A 148 14.22 21.57 14.57
N LEU A 149 14.73 22.34 15.54
CA LEU A 149 14.84 21.91 16.94
C LEU A 149 13.47 21.60 17.56
N LEU A 150 12.47 22.44 17.30
CA LEU A 150 11.12 22.24 17.83
C LEU A 150 10.45 21.03 17.15
N ASP A 151 10.74 20.81 15.87
CA ASP A 151 10.25 19.63 15.14
C ASP A 151 10.85 18.32 15.71
N GLU A 152 12.11 18.35 16.15
CA GLU A 152 12.76 17.22 16.84
C GLU A 152 12.06 16.94 18.18
N ILE A 153 11.89 17.97 19.02
CA ILE A 153 11.18 17.83 20.30
C ILE A 153 9.74 17.35 20.10
N TYR A 154 9.06 17.82 19.07
CA TYR A 154 7.68 17.41 18.79
C TYR A 154 7.54 15.89 18.51
N LYS A 155 8.57 15.24 18.00
CA LYS A 155 8.55 13.78 17.78
C LYS A 155 8.44 13.00 19.09
N GLU A 156 9.00 13.54 20.16
CA GLU A 156 9.00 12.95 21.51
C GLU A 156 7.75 13.31 22.34
N ARG A 157 6.74 13.94 21.73
CA ARG A 157 5.54 14.48 22.41
C ARG A 157 4.71 13.48 23.21
N ASN A 158 4.87 12.19 22.95
CA ASN A 158 4.16 11.15 23.71
C ASN A 158 4.84 10.78 25.03
N THR A 159 6.08 11.23 25.21
CA THR A 159 6.82 11.11 26.45
C THR A 159 6.71 12.44 27.18
N GLN A 160 5.87 12.55 28.19
CA GLN A 160 5.84 13.73 29.08
C GLN A 160 7.06 13.70 29.99
N ILE A 161 8.22 14.07 29.46
CA ILE A 161 9.49 13.98 30.16
C ILE A 161 10.21 15.33 30.05
N ILE A 162 10.85 15.71 31.15
CA ILE A 162 11.90 16.71 31.10
C ILE A 162 13.16 15.98 30.66
N GLU A 163 13.82 16.47 29.63
CA GLU A 163 14.98 15.81 29.05
C GLU A 163 16.11 16.79 28.82
N LEU A 164 17.34 16.32 29.07
CA LEU A 164 18.58 17.04 28.79
C LEU A 164 19.25 16.40 27.57
N LEU A 165 19.37 17.17 26.49
CA LEU A 165 20.02 16.75 25.26
C LEU A 165 21.40 17.39 25.13
N ASP A 166 22.41 16.57 24.92
CA ASP A 166 23.74 17.04 24.52
C ASP A 166 23.73 17.41 23.03
N LYS A 167 24.02 18.68 22.75
CA LYS A 167 24.27 19.21 21.41
C LYS A 167 25.70 19.64 21.34
N THR A 168 26.34 19.59 20.19
CA THR A 168 27.79 19.82 20.01
C THR A 168 28.28 21.13 20.68
N ASP A 169 27.45 22.19 20.63
CA ASP A 169 27.83 23.53 21.09
C ASP A 169 27.09 23.99 22.36
N TYR A 170 26.17 23.19 22.90
CA TYR A 170 25.38 23.50 24.09
C TYR A 170 24.59 22.28 24.56
N PHE A 171 24.12 22.29 25.80
CA PHE A 171 23.10 21.37 26.28
C PHE A 171 21.72 22.03 26.18
N LEU A 172 20.72 21.24 25.84
CA LEU A 172 19.34 21.68 25.76
C LEU A 172 18.50 20.96 26.80
N LEU A 173 18.02 21.70 27.78
CA LEU A 173 17.01 21.20 28.70
C LEU A 173 15.63 21.58 28.15
N TYR A 174 14.74 20.63 27.99
CA TYR A 174 13.38 20.91 27.58
C TYR A 174 12.34 20.09 28.35
N GLU A 175 11.12 20.63 28.42
CA GLU A 175 9.95 20.01 29.00
C GLU A 175 8.77 20.18 28.09
N ILE A 176 8.04 19.07 27.83
CA ILE A 176 6.74 19.10 27.16
C ILE A 176 5.67 19.07 28.24
N SER A 177 5.02 20.22 28.47
CA SER A 177 4.11 20.40 29.61
C SER A 177 2.65 20.13 29.28
N ASN A 178 2.26 20.17 28.00
CA ASN A 178 0.88 19.98 27.57
C ASN A 178 0.83 19.31 26.20
N LEU A 179 -0.14 18.42 26.01
CA LEU A 179 -0.47 17.81 24.72
C LEU A 179 -1.97 17.98 24.49
N GLU A 180 -2.34 18.83 23.57
CA GLU A 180 -3.72 19.16 23.23
C GLU A 180 -4.08 18.66 21.84
N LYS A 181 -5.20 17.93 21.69
CA LYS A 181 -5.78 17.59 20.39
C LYS A 181 -6.71 18.70 19.95
N VAL A 182 -6.41 19.32 18.84
CA VAL A 182 -7.16 20.47 18.31
C VAL A 182 -7.64 20.17 16.91
N LEU A 183 -8.89 20.49 16.62
CA LEU A 183 -9.42 20.49 15.26
C LEU A 183 -9.10 21.85 14.61
N PRO A 184 -8.31 21.89 13.51
CA PRO A 184 -8.03 23.15 12.84
C PRO A 184 -9.28 23.78 12.22
N SER A 185 -9.30 25.11 12.13
CA SER A 185 -10.38 25.82 11.44
C SER A 185 -10.30 25.61 9.92
N LEU A 186 -11.46 25.53 9.27
CA LEU A 186 -11.57 25.53 7.80
C LEU A 186 -11.11 26.85 7.16
N ASP A 187 -10.85 27.90 7.91
CA ASP A 187 -10.24 29.14 7.42
C ASP A 187 -8.76 28.94 7.08
N ASN A 188 -8.12 27.93 7.65
CA ASN A 188 -6.77 27.54 7.27
C ASN A 188 -6.81 26.86 5.89
N LYS A 189 -6.21 27.51 4.88
CA LYS A 189 -6.23 27.05 3.49
C LYS A 189 -5.58 25.67 3.28
N GLU A 190 -4.52 25.36 4.03
CA GLU A 190 -3.84 24.05 3.92
C GLU A 190 -4.71 22.95 4.50
N PHE A 191 -5.30 23.20 5.65
CA PHE A 191 -6.24 22.28 6.27
C PHE A 191 -7.48 22.08 5.39
N GLN A 192 -8.06 23.14 4.86
CA GLN A 192 -9.18 23.09 3.93
C GLN A 192 -8.84 22.24 2.68
N LYS A 193 -7.63 22.41 2.12
CA LYS A 193 -7.16 21.61 0.98
C LYS A 193 -7.02 20.13 1.35
N LYS A 194 -6.49 19.84 2.53
CA LYS A 194 -6.37 18.46 3.06
C LYS A 194 -7.74 17.80 3.19
N VAL A 195 -8.70 18.48 3.81
CA VAL A 195 -10.06 17.97 3.99
C VAL A 195 -10.76 17.77 2.64
N ARG A 196 -10.60 18.72 1.71
CA ARG A 196 -11.15 18.64 0.34
C ARG A 196 -10.64 17.43 -0.42
N ASN A 197 -9.33 17.18 -0.36
CA ASN A 197 -8.73 16.00 -0.99
C ASN A 197 -9.26 14.71 -0.36
N ASP A 198 -9.34 14.66 0.96
CA ASP A 198 -9.87 13.49 1.67
C ASP A 198 -11.34 13.22 1.33
N PHE A 199 -12.17 14.24 1.31
CA PHE A 199 -13.57 14.14 0.88
C PHE A 199 -13.68 13.61 -0.55
N PHE A 200 -12.86 14.13 -1.46
CA PHE A 200 -12.84 13.71 -2.87
C PHE A 200 -12.44 12.24 -3.01
N GLU A 201 -11.39 11.80 -2.34
CA GLU A 201 -10.96 10.39 -2.38
C GLU A 201 -12.00 9.46 -1.75
N ASN A 202 -12.63 9.86 -0.65
CA ASN A 202 -13.73 9.09 -0.06
C ASN A 202 -14.95 9.01 -1.01
N ASN A 203 -15.27 10.08 -1.71
CA ASN A 203 -16.34 10.08 -2.71
C ASN A 203 -16.01 9.12 -3.87
N LYS A 204 -14.79 9.16 -4.40
CA LYS A 204 -14.33 8.19 -5.42
C LYS A 204 -14.49 6.75 -4.94
N TYR A 205 -13.99 6.47 -3.73
CA TYR A 205 -14.10 5.14 -3.14
C TYR A 205 -15.56 4.68 -3.01
N LYS A 206 -16.44 5.57 -2.59
CA LYS A 206 -17.89 5.29 -2.49
C LYS A 206 -18.49 4.98 -3.85
N VAL A 207 -18.19 5.79 -4.87
CA VAL A 207 -18.65 5.54 -6.26
C VAL A 207 -18.19 4.17 -6.74
N HIS A 208 -16.90 3.81 -6.55
CA HIS A 208 -16.40 2.49 -6.94
C HIS A 208 -17.11 1.36 -6.20
N THR A 209 -17.24 1.49 -4.87
CA THR A 209 -17.87 0.46 -4.04
C THR A 209 -19.34 0.26 -4.40
N ASP A 210 -20.10 1.33 -4.63
CA ASP A 210 -21.51 1.26 -4.98
C ASP A 210 -21.69 0.65 -6.38
N LEU A 211 -20.86 1.02 -7.35
CA LEU A 211 -20.86 0.39 -8.68
C LEU A 211 -20.53 -1.09 -8.60
N MET A 212 -19.45 -1.45 -7.89
CA MET A 212 -19.04 -2.85 -7.72
C MET A 212 -20.16 -3.69 -7.06
N LYS A 213 -20.79 -3.18 -6.00
CA LYS A 213 -21.91 -3.86 -5.34
C LYS A 213 -23.07 -4.13 -6.29
N LYS A 214 -23.47 -3.12 -7.09
CA LYS A 214 -24.55 -3.27 -8.09
C LYS A 214 -24.18 -4.27 -9.17
N ILE A 215 -22.94 -4.23 -9.68
CA ILE A 215 -22.45 -5.16 -10.70
C ILE A 215 -22.43 -6.60 -10.15
N GLN A 216 -21.89 -6.82 -8.95
CA GLN A 216 -21.83 -8.14 -8.31
C GLN A 216 -23.22 -8.74 -8.07
N LYS A 217 -24.18 -7.91 -7.66
CA LYS A 217 -25.59 -8.32 -7.50
C LYS A 217 -26.35 -8.45 -8.80
N ARG A 218 -25.74 -8.13 -9.95
CA ARG A 218 -26.38 -8.07 -11.27
C ARG A 218 -27.56 -7.07 -11.35
N GLU A 219 -27.52 -6.06 -10.51
CA GLU A 219 -28.50 -4.97 -10.45
C GLU A 219 -28.15 -3.81 -11.39
N PHE A 220 -26.90 -3.74 -11.88
CA PHE A 220 -26.42 -2.69 -12.77
C PHE A 220 -26.85 -3.00 -14.22
N THR A 221 -27.63 -2.13 -14.79
CA THR A 221 -28.26 -2.32 -16.10
C THR A 221 -27.59 -1.48 -17.20
N ASN A 222 -27.95 -1.76 -18.46
CA ASN A 222 -27.51 -0.94 -19.60
C ASN A 222 -28.09 0.49 -19.53
N GLU A 223 -29.28 0.65 -18.98
CA GLU A 223 -29.87 1.98 -18.77
C GLU A 223 -29.09 2.79 -17.74
N ASP A 224 -28.64 2.14 -16.67
CA ASP A 224 -27.77 2.78 -15.67
C ASP A 224 -26.44 3.23 -16.28
N PHE A 225 -25.84 2.38 -17.14
CA PHE A 225 -24.62 2.71 -17.86
C PHE A 225 -24.79 3.93 -18.76
N LEU A 226 -25.87 3.99 -19.53
CA LEU A 226 -26.21 5.12 -20.41
C LEU A 226 -26.47 6.40 -19.59
N LYS A 227 -27.26 6.31 -18.51
CA LYS A 227 -27.55 7.46 -17.63
C LYS A 227 -26.28 8.02 -16.97
N LEU A 228 -25.38 7.13 -16.53
CA LEU A 228 -24.14 7.51 -15.86
C LEU A 228 -23.16 8.19 -16.85
N SER A 229 -23.17 7.77 -18.09
CA SER A 229 -22.18 8.16 -19.09
C SER A 229 -22.37 9.57 -19.66
N LYS A 230 -23.60 10.13 -19.64
CA LYS A 230 -23.90 11.43 -20.24
C LYS A 230 -23.26 11.60 -21.62
N ASP A 231 -23.34 10.58 -22.48
CA ASP A 231 -22.77 10.52 -23.83
C ASP A 231 -21.22 10.46 -23.92
N ALA A 232 -20.51 10.20 -22.80
CA ALA A 232 -19.05 10.08 -22.78
C ALA A 232 -18.53 8.64 -23.02
N ILE A 233 -19.38 7.74 -23.54
CA ILE A 233 -19.01 6.35 -23.84
C ILE A 233 -18.05 6.31 -25.03
N LYS A 234 -16.98 5.49 -24.88
CA LYS A 234 -16.01 5.21 -25.95
C LYS A 234 -15.99 3.73 -26.24
N GLY A 235 -15.90 3.36 -27.53
CA GLY A 235 -15.73 1.99 -27.97
C GLY A 235 -14.24 1.65 -28.11
N LEU A 236 -13.87 0.40 -27.80
CA LEU A 236 -12.52 -0.11 -28.01
C LEU A 236 -12.60 -1.59 -28.39
N LYS A 237 -11.70 -2.01 -29.29
CA LYS A 237 -11.47 -3.41 -29.62
C LYS A 237 -10.14 -3.88 -29.02
N ILE A 238 -10.18 -4.92 -28.22
CA ILE A 238 -9.02 -5.58 -27.64
C ILE A 238 -8.78 -6.87 -28.44
N ASN A 239 -7.59 -7.00 -29.03
CA ASN A 239 -7.33 -8.01 -30.03
C ASN A 239 -6.79 -9.33 -29.49
N SER A 240 -6.25 -9.34 -28.27
CA SER A 240 -5.77 -10.52 -27.56
C SER A 240 -5.71 -10.26 -26.06
N ILE A 241 -5.55 -11.30 -25.26
CA ILE A 241 -5.37 -11.19 -23.80
C ILE A 241 -4.10 -10.42 -23.41
N ASP A 242 -3.14 -10.32 -24.33
CA ASP A 242 -1.88 -9.59 -24.13
C ASP A 242 -1.93 -8.14 -24.65
N ASP A 243 -3.09 -7.68 -25.16
CA ASP A 243 -3.28 -6.30 -25.65
C ASP A 243 -3.50 -5.33 -24.46
N THR A 244 -2.41 -4.90 -23.87
CA THR A 244 -2.37 -4.01 -22.69
C THR A 244 -2.22 -2.53 -23.03
N LYS A 245 -2.50 -2.11 -24.27
CA LYS A 245 -2.31 -0.72 -24.71
C LYS A 245 -3.12 0.31 -23.93
N LYS A 246 -4.28 -0.08 -23.44
CA LYS A 246 -5.21 0.83 -22.73
C LYS A 246 -5.37 0.49 -21.25
N PHE A 247 -5.39 -0.80 -20.91
CA PHE A 247 -5.67 -1.27 -19.56
C PHE A 247 -4.51 -2.13 -19.04
N THR A 248 -4.39 -2.26 -17.72
CA THR A 248 -3.43 -3.15 -17.10
C THR A 248 -3.68 -4.61 -17.54
N ARG A 249 -2.65 -5.44 -17.43
CA ARG A 249 -2.76 -6.86 -17.78
C ARG A 249 -3.87 -7.57 -17.00
N ASP A 250 -3.95 -7.32 -15.69
CA ASP A 250 -4.98 -7.92 -14.84
C ASP A 250 -6.39 -7.48 -15.25
N SER A 251 -6.54 -6.20 -15.63
CA SER A 251 -7.77 -5.66 -16.18
C SER A 251 -8.18 -6.35 -17.48
N VAL A 252 -7.25 -6.59 -18.40
CA VAL A 252 -7.52 -7.31 -19.66
C VAL A 252 -7.91 -8.75 -19.36
N ILE A 253 -7.20 -9.46 -18.50
CA ILE A 253 -7.53 -10.83 -18.09
C ILE A 253 -8.96 -10.88 -17.50
N LEU A 254 -9.31 -9.92 -16.64
CA LEU A 254 -10.66 -9.82 -16.09
C LEU A 254 -11.70 -9.64 -17.19
N LEU A 255 -11.49 -8.70 -18.14
CA LEU A 255 -12.40 -8.49 -19.26
C LEU A 255 -12.60 -9.75 -20.12
N TYR A 256 -11.53 -10.53 -20.33
CA TYR A 256 -11.56 -11.79 -21.05
C TYR A 256 -12.35 -12.90 -20.34
N SER A 257 -12.50 -12.82 -19.02
CA SER A 257 -13.31 -13.75 -18.24
C SER A 257 -14.82 -13.44 -18.29
N LEU A 258 -15.20 -12.23 -18.74
CA LEU A 258 -16.58 -11.78 -18.75
C LEU A 258 -17.32 -12.20 -20.01
N GLY A 259 -18.59 -12.43 -19.87
CA GLY A 259 -19.53 -12.64 -20.99
C GLY A 259 -20.08 -11.34 -21.59
N ILE A 260 -20.73 -11.45 -22.74
CA ILE A 260 -21.42 -10.32 -23.40
C ILE A 260 -22.43 -9.69 -22.45
N ASN A 261 -22.55 -8.36 -22.50
CA ASN A 261 -23.42 -7.52 -21.66
C ASN A 261 -23.06 -7.51 -20.17
N ASN A 262 -21.94 -8.08 -19.75
CA ASN A 262 -21.45 -7.93 -18.40
C ASN A 262 -20.62 -6.65 -18.24
N PHE A 263 -20.64 -6.13 -17.02
CA PHE A 263 -19.92 -4.91 -16.62
C PHE A 263 -18.79 -5.24 -15.66
N SER A 264 -17.75 -4.43 -15.67
CA SER A 264 -16.70 -4.46 -14.66
C SER A 264 -16.01 -3.11 -14.51
N LEU A 265 -15.36 -2.91 -13.37
CA LEU A 265 -14.40 -1.84 -13.19
C LEU A 265 -13.01 -2.36 -13.53
N VAL A 266 -12.27 -1.60 -14.31
CA VAL A 266 -10.89 -1.90 -14.71
C VAL A 266 -10.02 -0.66 -14.59
N SER A 267 -8.69 -0.83 -14.54
CA SER A 267 -7.74 0.27 -14.43
C SER A 267 -6.73 0.29 -15.58
N ASP A 268 -6.17 1.46 -15.83
CA ASP A 268 -4.97 1.61 -16.66
C ASP A 268 -3.69 1.72 -15.80
N GLU A 269 -2.52 1.82 -16.45
CA GLU A 269 -1.22 1.94 -15.79
C GLU A 269 -1.07 3.21 -14.92
N ASN A 270 -1.92 4.22 -15.14
CA ASN A 270 -1.95 5.46 -14.37
C ASN A 270 -2.97 5.41 -13.21
N ASN A 271 -3.50 4.24 -12.89
CA ASN A 271 -4.55 4.01 -11.88
C ASN A 271 -5.87 4.78 -12.17
N ASN A 272 -6.11 5.18 -13.42
CA ASN A 272 -7.44 5.66 -13.78
C ASN A 272 -8.41 4.49 -13.84
N VAL A 273 -9.60 4.67 -13.31
CA VAL A 273 -10.62 3.61 -13.25
C VAL A 273 -11.68 3.85 -14.31
N TYR A 274 -12.06 2.78 -15.00
CA TYR A 274 -13.03 2.77 -16.09
C TYR A 274 -14.12 1.77 -15.77
N LEU A 275 -15.35 2.16 -16.06
CA LEU A 275 -16.50 1.25 -16.10
C LEU A 275 -16.62 0.71 -17.52
N VAL A 276 -16.52 -0.60 -17.67
CA VAL A 276 -16.48 -1.28 -18.97
C VAL A 276 -17.67 -2.22 -19.10
N LYS A 277 -18.26 -2.25 -20.31
CA LYS A 277 -19.26 -3.21 -20.76
C LYS A 277 -18.69 -4.05 -21.89
N ILE A 278 -18.83 -5.37 -21.83
CA ILE A 278 -18.52 -6.24 -22.98
C ILE A 278 -19.66 -6.15 -23.99
N LYS A 279 -19.37 -5.64 -25.19
CA LYS A 279 -20.35 -5.46 -26.27
C LYS A 279 -20.42 -6.69 -27.16
N ASN A 280 -19.27 -7.16 -27.66
CA ASN A 280 -19.18 -8.32 -28.52
C ASN A 280 -17.94 -9.15 -28.19
N VAL A 281 -18.02 -10.44 -28.49
CA VAL A 281 -16.91 -11.38 -28.41
C VAL A 281 -16.79 -12.09 -29.77
N TYR A 282 -15.61 -11.99 -30.37
CA TYR A 282 -15.29 -12.61 -31.64
C TYR A 282 -14.29 -13.75 -31.41
N ASN A 283 -14.69 -14.96 -31.76
CA ASN A 283 -13.86 -16.14 -31.70
C ASN A 283 -13.38 -16.49 -33.10
N ASP A 284 -12.09 -16.59 -33.29
CA ASP A 284 -11.51 -17.14 -34.51
C ASP A 284 -11.38 -18.67 -34.32
N ASN A 285 -11.83 -19.47 -35.28
CA ASN A 285 -11.62 -20.92 -35.22
C ASN A 285 -10.20 -21.26 -35.69
N LEU A 286 -9.49 -22.07 -34.91
CA LEU A 286 -8.25 -22.68 -35.37
C LEU A 286 -8.57 -23.66 -36.49
N ASP A 287 -8.09 -23.38 -37.70
CA ASP A 287 -8.06 -24.37 -38.77
C ASP A 287 -7.00 -25.42 -38.40
N ARG A 288 -7.27 -26.72 -38.72
CA ARG A 288 -6.35 -27.85 -38.50
C ARG A 288 -4.98 -27.66 -39.18
N ASN A 289 -4.92 -26.83 -40.19
CA ASN A 289 -3.70 -26.52 -40.95
C ASN A 289 -2.94 -25.30 -40.41
N ASN A 290 -3.43 -24.65 -39.32
CA ASN A 290 -2.77 -23.48 -38.76
C ASN A 290 -1.48 -23.91 -38.04
N LYS A 291 -0.37 -23.22 -38.33
CA LYS A 291 0.93 -23.46 -37.68
C LYS A 291 0.89 -23.19 -36.17
N GLU A 292 -0.06 -22.42 -35.72
CA GLU A 292 -0.26 -22.10 -34.30
C GLU A 292 -0.92 -23.22 -33.49
N ILE A 293 -1.59 -24.19 -34.18
CA ILE A 293 -2.29 -25.30 -33.50
C ILE A 293 -1.31 -26.12 -32.63
N GLN A 294 -0.10 -26.30 -33.09
CA GLN A 294 0.93 -27.05 -32.36
C GLN A 294 1.34 -26.31 -31.10
N LYS A 295 1.54 -25.00 -31.20
CA LYS A 295 1.87 -24.13 -30.03
C LYS A 295 0.79 -24.21 -28.94
N PHE A 296 -0.48 -24.07 -29.35
CA PHE A 296 -1.59 -24.15 -28.40
C PHE A 296 -1.84 -25.56 -27.87
N ALA A 297 -1.55 -26.60 -28.66
CA ALA A 297 -1.59 -27.98 -28.20
C ALA A 297 -0.51 -28.26 -27.14
N GLU A 298 0.71 -27.77 -27.34
CA GLU A 298 1.79 -27.87 -26.34
C GLU A 298 1.47 -27.13 -25.06
N GLN A 299 0.93 -25.94 -25.16
CA GLN A 299 0.50 -25.14 -24.01
C GLN A 299 -0.64 -25.83 -23.22
N THR A 300 -1.65 -26.37 -23.95
CA THR A 300 -2.74 -27.11 -23.33
C THR A 300 -2.23 -28.42 -22.70
N ASN A 301 -1.28 -29.11 -23.33
CA ASN A 301 -0.63 -30.27 -22.74
C ASN A 301 0.10 -29.95 -21.45
N SER A 302 0.79 -28.80 -21.39
CA SER A 302 1.43 -28.32 -20.13
C SER A 302 0.41 -28.10 -19.04
N MET A 303 -0.67 -27.35 -19.34
CA MET A 303 -1.75 -27.10 -18.37
C MET A 303 -2.37 -28.41 -17.85
N LEU A 304 -2.61 -29.40 -18.72
CA LEU A 304 -3.13 -30.71 -18.31
C LEU A 304 -2.16 -31.47 -17.41
N ARG A 305 -0.86 -31.41 -17.71
CA ARG A 305 0.17 -32.04 -16.87
C ARG A 305 0.24 -31.38 -15.49
N ASP A 306 0.24 -30.06 -15.44
CA ASP A 306 0.28 -29.28 -14.18
C ASP A 306 -0.95 -29.60 -13.31
N ASN A 307 -2.14 -29.66 -13.91
CA ASN A 307 -3.36 -30.05 -13.20
C ASN A 307 -3.28 -31.48 -12.66
N LEU A 308 -2.70 -32.41 -13.43
CA LEU A 308 -2.51 -33.79 -12.97
C LEU A 308 -1.49 -33.86 -11.83
N TYR A 309 -0.39 -33.12 -11.91
CA TYR A 309 0.59 -33.05 -10.83
C TYR A 309 -0.02 -32.47 -9.54
N ASN A 310 -0.78 -31.39 -9.63
CA ASN A 310 -1.47 -30.82 -8.50
C ASN A 310 -2.48 -31.80 -7.88
N SER A 311 -3.22 -32.53 -8.71
CA SER A 311 -4.15 -33.55 -8.24
C SER A 311 -3.43 -34.72 -7.56
N TYR A 312 -2.28 -35.12 -8.11
CA TYR A 312 -1.45 -36.18 -7.52
C TYR A 312 -0.81 -35.71 -6.21
N ASP A 313 -0.33 -34.49 -6.14
CA ASP A 313 0.23 -33.88 -4.93
C ASP A 313 -0.83 -33.78 -3.83
N PHE A 314 -2.03 -33.34 -4.18
CA PHE A 314 -3.18 -33.32 -3.25
C PHE A 314 -3.46 -34.73 -2.68
N LEU A 315 -3.49 -35.74 -3.52
CA LEU A 315 -3.71 -37.14 -3.12
C LEU A 315 -2.58 -37.69 -2.23
N LEU A 316 -1.34 -37.28 -2.47
CA LEU A 316 -0.21 -37.63 -1.63
C LEU A 316 -0.32 -36.96 -0.25
N ASN A 317 -0.71 -35.68 -0.20
CA ASN A 317 -0.88 -34.93 1.04
C ASN A 317 -2.04 -35.49 1.91
N GLU A 318 -3.08 -36.06 1.30
CA GLU A 318 -4.12 -36.78 2.04
C GLU A 318 -3.65 -38.14 2.57
N LYS A 319 -2.72 -38.78 1.88
CA LYS A 319 -2.29 -40.15 2.20
C LYS A 319 -1.10 -40.19 3.16
N TYR A 320 -0.27 -39.16 3.19
CA TYR A 320 0.98 -39.11 3.94
C TYR A 320 1.03 -37.86 4.80
N ASP A 321 1.36 -38.00 6.07
CA ASP A 321 1.66 -36.86 6.93
C ASP A 321 2.99 -36.23 6.54
N ILE A 322 2.99 -34.92 6.37
CA ILE A 322 4.20 -34.14 6.07
C ILE A 322 4.63 -33.41 7.34
N ASP A 323 5.76 -33.84 7.90
CA ASP A 323 6.39 -33.13 9.01
C ASP A 323 7.42 -32.12 8.46
N ILE A 324 7.16 -30.84 8.67
CA ILE A 324 8.05 -29.74 8.25
C ILE A 324 8.83 -29.27 9.47
N ASN A 325 10.15 -29.44 9.44
CA ASN A 325 11.00 -28.87 10.48
C ASN A 325 11.07 -27.35 10.37
N GLU A 326 10.20 -26.66 11.13
CA GLU A 326 10.07 -25.19 11.11
C GLU A 326 11.38 -24.48 11.44
N ASN A 327 12.21 -25.03 12.35
CA ASN A 327 13.49 -24.46 12.70
C ASN A 327 14.47 -24.44 11.49
N THR A 328 14.41 -25.47 10.66
CA THR A 328 15.21 -25.53 9.44
C THR A 328 14.69 -24.57 8.38
N LEU A 329 13.36 -24.46 8.27
CA LEU A 329 12.72 -23.53 7.33
C LEU A 329 13.05 -22.06 7.68
N ASP A 330 13.01 -21.71 8.96
CA ASP A 330 13.32 -20.35 9.42
C ASP A 330 14.81 -20.00 9.26
N ARG A 331 15.70 -20.97 9.47
CA ARG A 331 17.13 -20.77 9.16
C ARG A 331 17.34 -20.50 7.67
N MET A 332 16.64 -21.22 6.78
CA MET A 332 16.74 -21.00 5.35
C MET A 332 16.16 -19.64 4.95
N LYS A 333 15.00 -19.23 5.47
CA LYS A 333 14.42 -17.90 5.21
C LYS A 333 15.35 -16.76 5.65
N ASN A 334 16.06 -16.94 6.77
CA ASN A 334 16.99 -15.93 7.27
C ASN A 334 18.32 -15.91 6.50
N TYR A 335 18.67 -16.98 5.79
CA TYR A 335 19.88 -17.06 4.97
C TYR A 335 19.72 -16.34 3.61
N PHE A 336 18.46 -16.18 3.13
CA PHE A 336 18.14 -15.54 1.86
C PHE A 336 17.53 -14.12 2.02
N LYS A 337 17.50 -13.57 3.23
CA LYS A 337 17.28 -12.15 3.51
C LYS A 337 18.60 -11.39 3.56
#